data_bd6f9236b5ed8230022002d877a2dcb8
#
_entry.id   bd6f9236b5ed8230022002d877a2dcb8
#
_cell.length_a   1.000
_cell.length_b   1.000
_cell.length_c   1.000
_cell.angle_alpha   90.00
_cell.angle_beta   90.00
_cell.angle_gamma   90.00
#
_symmetry.space_group_name_H-M   'P 1'
#
loop_
_entity.id
_entity.type
_entity.pdbx_description
1 polymer ?
#
loop_
_entity_poly.entity_id
_entity_poly.type
_entity_poly.pdbx_seq_one_letter_code
_entity_poly.pdbx_strand_id
1 'polypeptide(L)'
;TPASYATSPEKSYPTLLILDGEYLLDPFEGILKYGAYWDDLPEMIIIAVNQNNGETRFADSEFDEAGFPSGTGANFFEFIGQELYPYVDKTYRTIPFRMIAGHDTTAGFLNFYLYKDNPIFNAYISLAPEMAPEMEKRVAERLAKITKPLFYYQATGEGDLKEINEKAAELDANIKAIPNATFKYQNDAFKGASHYSLVAKAIPNA
;
A
#
# COMPACT_ATOMS: atom_id res chain seq x y z
N THR A 1 -16.38 4.09 7.70
CA THR A 1 -15.94 4.49 9.07
C THR A 1 -16.13 3.34 10.03
N PRO A 2 -15.31 3.22 11.10
CA PRO A 2 -15.41 2.14 12.07
C PRO A 2 -16.67 2.22 12.92
N ALA A 3 -16.97 1.12 13.63
CA ALA A 3 -18.21 1.00 14.41
C ALA A 3 -18.34 2.08 15.52
N SER A 4 -17.24 2.42 16.19
CA SER A 4 -17.28 3.43 17.26
C SER A 4 -17.32 4.89 16.73
N TYR A 5 -17.24 5.12 15.42
CA TYR A 5 -17.18 6.47 14.85
C TYR A 5 -18.37 7.36 15.24
N ALA A 6 -19.57 6.79 15.24
CA ALA A 6 -20.79 7.53 15.62
C ALA A 6 -21.00 7.65 17.14
N THR A 7 -20.48 6.69 17.91
CA THR A 7 -20.73 6.57 19.37
C THR A 7 -19.62 7.20 20.23
N SER A 8 -18.45 7.44 19.66
CA SER A 8 -17.28 8.00 20.34
C SER A 8 -16.79 9.26 19.62
N PRO A 9 -17.46 10.41 19.79
CA PRO A 9 -17.15 11.64 19.04
C PRO A 9 -15.77 12.23 19.35
N GLU A 10 -15.17 11.90 20.48
CA GLU A 10 -13.83 12.30 20.91
C GLU A 10 -12.71 11.47 20.26
N LYS A 11 -13.02 10.32 19.70
CA LYS A 11 -12.04 9.39 19.14
C LYS A 11 -11.66 9.80 17.71
N SER A 12 -10.36 9.73 17.41
CA SER A 12 -9.78 9.88 16.08
C SER A 12 -9.10 8.60 15.64
N TYR A 13 -8.99 8.38 14.34
CA TYR A 13 -8.67 7.07 13.78
C TYR A 13 -7.52 7.14 12.75
N PRO A 14 -6.65 6.11 12.67
CA PRO A 14 -5.76 5.95 11.53
C PRO A 14 -6.57 5.71 10.26
N THR A 15 -5.94 5.93 9.12
CA THR A 15 -6.57 5.73 7.81
C THR A 15 -5.86 4.64 7.02
N LEU A 16 -6.63 3.84 6.28
CA LEU A 16 -6.15 2.91 5.28
C LEU A 16 -6.74 3.29 3.92
N LEU A 17 -5.88 3.71 2.99
CA LEU A 17 -6.22 3.87 1.58
C LEU A 17 -6.04 2.53 0.86
N ILE A 18 -7.09 2.05 0.25
CA ILE A 18 -7.09 0.83 -0.56
C ILE A 18 -7.26 1.25 -2.02
N LEU A 19 -6.26 0.97 -2.83
CA LEU A 19 -6.36 1.00 -4.28
C LEU A 19 -7.01 -0.31 -4.74
N ASP A 20 -7.63 -0.35 -5.93
CA ASP A 20 -8.44 -1.48 -6.35
C ASP A 20 -9.61 -1.81 -5.38
N GLY A 21 -10.27 -0.78 -4.86
CA GLY A 21 -11.32 -0.92 -3.85
C GLY A 21 -12.46 -1.86 -4.23
N GLU A 22 -12.71 -2.07 -5.50
CA GLU A 22 -13.75 -2.97 -6.02
C GLU A 22 -13.60 -4.43 -5.61
N TYR A 23 -12.37 -4.92 -5.35
CA TYR A 23 -12.14 -6.29 -4.92
C TYR A 23 -11.28 -6.41 -3.64
N LEU A 24 -10.53 -5.38 -3.26
CA LEU A 24 -9.73 -5.39 -2.04
C LEU A 24 -10.50 -4.90 -0.80
N LEU A 25 -11.57 -4.11 -0.97
CA LEU A 25 -12.29 -3.54 0.17
C LEU A 25 -12.81 -4.61 1.13
N ASP A 26 -13.55 -5.59 0.63
CA ASP A 26 -14.19 -6.61 1.47
C ASP A 26 -13.18 -7.46 2.27
N PRO A 27 -12.08 -7.97 1.67
CA PRO A 27 -11.06 -8.70 2.40
C PRO A 27 -10.40 -7.88 3.52
N PHE A 28 -10.02 -6.63 3.24
CA PHE A 28 -9.43 -5.74 4.24
C PHE A 28 -10.42 -5.36 5.33
N GLU A 29 -11.65 -4.99 4.96
CA GLU A 29 -12.68 -4.63 5.91
C GLU A 29 -13.00 -5.79 6.85
N GLY A 30 -13.09 -7.01 6.33
CA GLY A 30 -13.33 -8.21 7.12
C GLY A 30 -12.26 -8.46 8.19
N ILE A 31 -10.98 -8.40 7.80
CA ILE A 31 -9.84 -8.59 8.72
C ILE A 31 -9.75 -7.45 9.75
N LEU A 32 -9.91 -6.20 9.31
CA LEU A 32 -9.86 -5.06 10.24
C LEU A 32 -11.01 -5.08 11.25
N LYS A 33 -12.24 -5.43 10.84
CA LYS A 33 -13.37 -5.58 11.75
C LYS A 33 -13.15 -6.72 12.75
N TYR A 34 -12.62 -7.84 12.28
CA TYR A 34 -12.32 -8.99 13.15
C TYR A 34 -11.23 -8.65 14.17
N GLY A 35 -10.11 -8.07 13.73
CA GLY A 35 -9.03 -7.66 14.61
C GLY A 35 -9.45 -6.59 15.62
N ALA A 36 -10.25 -5.60 15.18
CA ALA A 36 -10.76 -4.56 16.08
C ALA A 36 -11.76 -5.10 17.11
N TYR A 37 -12.51 -6.14 16.79
CA TYR A 37 -13.43 -6.79 17.73
C TYR A 37 -12.67 -7.45 18.91
N TRP A 38 -11.47 -7.97 18.66
CA TRP A 38 -10.64 -8.64 19.66
C TRP A 38 -9.54 -7.75 20.25
N ASP A 39 -9.53 -6.45 19.95
CA ASP A 39 -8.51 -5.49 20.34
C ASP A 39 -7.09 -5.84 19.83
N ASP A 40 -6.97 -6.69 18.80
CA ASP A 40 -5.70 -7.03 18.15
C ASP A 40 -5.26 -5.95 17.16
N LEU A 41 -6.22 -5.24 16.55
CA LEU A 41 -6.00 -4.14 15.61
C LEU A 41 -6.77 -2.89 16.02
N PRO A 42 -6.24 -1.70 15.74
CA PRO A 42 -7.00 -0.47 15.95
C PRO A 42 -8.17 -0.38 14.94
N GLU A 43 -9.25 0.22 15.38
CA GLU A 43 -10.29 0.66 14.43
C GLU A 43 -9.74 1.72 13.47
N MET A 44 -10.07 1.61 12.18
CA MET A 44 -9.56 2.49 11.12
C MET A 44 -10.68 3.06 10.25
N ILE A 45 -10.41 4.21 9.65
CA ILE A 45 -11.19 4.73 8.53
C ILE A 45 -10.61 4.14 7.26
N ILE A 46 -11.42 3.39 6.52
CA ILE A 46 -11.04 2.82 5.22
C ILE A 46 -11.50 3.77 4.11
N ILE A 47 -10.60 4.08 3.21
CA ILE A 47 -10.83 4.84 1.99
C ILE A 47 -10.56 3.89 0.83
N ALA A 48 -11.57 3.50 0.09
CA ALA A 48 -11.44 2.62 -1.06
C ALA A 48 -11.63 3.43 -2.35
N VAL A 49 -10.64 3.35 -3.24
CA VAL A 49 -10.70 3.99 -4.56
C VAL A 49 -11.01 2.91 -5.59
N ASN A 50 -12.12 3.09 -6.29
CA ASN A 50 -12.51 2.25 -7.43
C ASN A 50 -12.09 2.95 -8.72
N GLN A 51 -11.37 2.24 -9.57
CA GLN A 51 -10.85 2.78 -10.83
C GLN A 51 -11.73 2.41 -12.04
N ASN A 52 -13.00 2.19 -11.82
CA ASN A 52 -14.10 1.96 -12.76
C ASN A 52 -13.90 0.78 -13.75
N ASN A 53 -12.74 0.65 -14.39
CA ASN A 53 -12.42 -0.45 -15.31
C ASN A 53 -10.90 -0.62 -15.48
N GLY A 54 -10.48 -1.69 -16.15
CA GLY A 54 -9.07 -2.01 -16.34
C GLY A 54 -8.27 -0.94 -17.07
N GLU A 55 -8.84 -0.29 -18.08
CA GLU A 55 -8.13 0.77 -18.83
C GLU A 55 -7.83 1.96 -17.94
N THR A 56 -8.80 2.42 -17.14
CA THR A 56 -8.62 3.51 -16.17
C THR A 56 -7.59 3.11 -15.11
N ARG A 57 -7.67 1.87 -14.61
CA ARG A 57 -6.73 1.34 -13.62
C ARG A 57 -5.27 1.38 -14.11
N PHE A 58 -5.02 0.95 -15.34
CA PHE A 58 -3.69 1.03 -15.94
C PHE A 58 -3.23 2.46 -16.17
N ALA A 59 -4.10 3.33 -16.69
CA ALA A 59 -3.79 4.73 -16.90
C ALA A 59 -3.46 5.47 -15.60
N ASP A 60 -4.22 5.22 -14.53
CA ASP A 60 -3.98 5.80 -13.20
C ASP A 60 -2.68 5.30 -12.53
N SER A 61 -2.10 4.23 -13.06
CA SER A 61 -0.87 3.63 -12.52
C SER A 61 0.32 3.78 -13.49
N GLU A 62 0.15 4.47 -14.62
CA GLU A 62 1.17 4.54 -15.66
C GLU A 62 2.45 5.27 -15.22
N PHE A 63 3.56 4.86 -15.80
CA PHE A 63 4.88 5.42 -15.57
C PHE A 63 5.66 5.57 -16.88
N ASP A 64 6.68 6.42 -16.88
CA ASP A 64 7.56 6.62 -18.01
C ASP A 64 8.70 5.58 -18.08
N GLU A 65 9.51 5.64 -19.13
CA GLU A 65 10.67 4.77 -19.33
C GLU A 65 11.73 4.92 -18.22
N ALA A 66 11.74 6.05 -17.53
CA ALA A 66 12.63 6.29 -16.40
C ALA A 66 12.06 5.74 -15.08
N GLY A 67 10.84 5.19 -15.07
CA GLY A 67 10.19 4.59 -13.90
C GLY A 67 9.63 5.62 -12.92
N PHE A 68 9.09 6.73 -13.42
CA PHE A 68 8.35 7.73 -12.62
C PHE A 68 6.90 7.83 -13.08
N PRO A 69 5.96 8.20 -12.19
CA PRO A 69 4.59 8.44 -12.59
C PRO A 69 4.50 9.41 -13.76
N SER A 70 3.73 9.08 -14.77
CA SER A 70 3.55 9.89 -15.99
C SER A 70 2.08 10.03 -16.36
N GLY A 71 1.77 10.95 -17.25
CA GLY A 71 0.43 11.12 -17.79
C GLY A 71 -0.67 11.14 -16.73
N THR A 72 -1.66 10.26 -16.88
CA THR A 72 -2.77 10.11 -15.92
C THR A 72 -2.27 9.58 -14.56
N GLY A 73 -1.27 8.71 -14.55
CA GLY A 73 -0.66 8.21 -13.31
C GLY A 73 -0.02 9.31 -12.47
N ALA A 74 0.64 10.30 -13.11
CA ALA A 74 1.14 11.46 -12.41
C ALA A 74 0.01 12.32 -11.80
N ASN A 75 -1.09 12.51 -12.54
CA ASN A 75 -2.24 13.23 -12.04
C ASN A 75 -2.91 12.51 -10.86
N PHE A 76 -3.06 11.19 -10.95
CA PHE A 76 -3.64 10.38 -9.89
C PHE A 76 -2.75 10.37 -8.63
N PHE A 77 -1.43 10.32 -8.82
CA PHE A 77 -0.46 10.45 -7.73
C PHE A 77 -0.63 11.79 -6.98
N GLU A 78 -0.71 12.91 -7.69
CA GLU A 78 -0.92 14.23 -7.08
C GLU A 78 -2.32 14.37 -6.47
N PHE A 79 -3.37 13.84 -7.11
CA PHE A 79 -4.74 13.85 -6.58
C PHE A 79 -4.82 13.22 -5.18
N ILE A 80 -4.22 12.04 -4.98
CA ILE A 80 -4.24 11.37 -3.67
C ILE A 80 -3.57 12.25 -2.60
N GLY A 81 -2.43 12.86 -2.92
CA GLY A 81 -1.66 13.65 -1.97
C GLY A 81 -2.22 15.05 -1.71
N GLN A 82 -2.73 15.70 -2.74
CA GLN A 82 -3.07 17.13 -2.71
C GLN A 82 -4.58 17.40 -2.59
N GLU A 83 -5.43 16.44 -2.95
CA GLU A 83 -6.87 16.63 -2.90
C GLU A 83 -7.55 15.62 -1.96
N LEU A 84 -7.31 14.31 -2.17
CA LEU A 84 -7.99 13.26 -1.41
C LEU A 84 -7.66 13.33 0.08
N TYR A 85 -6.39 13.32 0.46
CA TYR A 85 -6.00 13.34 1.87
C TYR A 85 -6.35 14.65 2.59
N PRO A 86 -6.16 15.84 2.01
CA PRO A 86 -6.68 17.08 2.60
C PRO A 86 -8.19 17.07 2.82
N TYR A 87 -8.96 16.49 1.88
CA TYR A 87 -10.40 16.31 2.05
C TYR A 87 -10.74 15.34 3.21
N VAL A 88 -10.05 14.20 3.27
CA VAL A 88 -10.25 13.19 4.32
C VAL A 88 -9.95 13.78 5.70
N ASP A 89 -8.81 14.45 5.86
CA ASP A 89 -8.40 15.04 7.13
C ASP A 89 -9.32 16.17 7.59
N LYS A 90 -9.91 16.91 6.65
CA LYS A 90 -10.89 17.97 6.95
C LYS A 90 -12.27 17.40 7.31
N THR A 91 -12.63 16.27 6.73
CA THR A 91 -14.01 15.73 6.80
C THR A 91 -14.17 14.72 7.93
N TYR A 92 -13.11 13.97 8.23
CA TYR A 92 -13.15 12.87 9.19
C TYR A 92 -12.18 13.10 10.35
N ARG A 93 -12.46 12.46 11.48
CA ARG A 93 -11.59 12.48 12.64
C ARG A 93 -10.42 11.52 12.46
N THR A 94 -9.35 12.00 11.85
CA THR A 94 -8.14 11.25 11.56
C THR A 94 -7.01 11.53 12.56
N ILE A 95 -6.08 10.57 12.69
CA ILE A 95 -4.75 10.80 13.27
C ILE A 95 -3.72 10.75 12.15
N PRO A 96 -2.50 11.33 12.33
CA PRO A 96 -1.48 11.36 11.28
C PRO A 96 -0.76 10.01 11.11
N PHE A 97 -1.53 8.92 11.08
CA PHE A 97 -1.06 7.59 10.72
C PHE A 97 -1.88 7.09 9.52
N ARG A 98 -1.21 6.97 8.40
CA ARG A 98 -1.82 6.66 7.11
C ARG A 98 -1.18 5.40 6.54
N MET A 99 -2.00 4.48 6.10
CA MET A 99 -1.60 3.26 5.39
C MET A 99 -2.09 3.31 3.95
N ILE A 100 -1.37 2.64 3.05
CA ILE A 100 -1.79 2.43 1.67
C ILE A 100 -1.62 0.96 1.31
N ALA A 101 -2.60 0.40 0.60
CA ALA A 101 -2.58 -0.98 0.13
C ALA A 101 -2.97 -1.04 -1.35
N GLY A 102 -2.35 -1.95 -2.06
CA GLY A 102 -2.63 -2.24 -3.47
C GLY A 102 -2.21 -3.64 -3.86
N HIS A 103 -2.66 -4.08 -5.03
CA HIS A 103 -2.33 -5.38 -5.60
C HIS A 103 -1.93 -5.22 -7.07
N ASP A 104 -0.91 -5.97 -7.51
CA ASP A 104 -0.45 -5.97 -8.90
C ASP A 104 0.04 -4.56 -9.33
N THR A 105 -0.52 -3.98 -10.37
CA THR A 105 -0.18 -2.65 -10.90
C THR A 105 -0.28 -1.57 -9.83
N THR A 106 -1.33 -1.58 -9.00
CA THR A 106 -1.49 -0.60 -7.92
C THR A 106 -0.55 -0.83 -6.74
N ALA A 107 -0.08 -2.08 -6.54
CA ALA A 107 0.99 -2.38 -5.59
C ALA A 107 2.35 -1.87 -6.07
N GLY A 108 2.56 -1.80 -7.38
CA GLY A 108 3.67 -1.05 -7.96
C GLY A 108 3.52 0.45 -7.72
N PHE A 109 2.36 1.01 -8.11
CA PHE A 109 2.07 2.44 -8.03
C PHE A 109 2.25 3.02 -6.62
N LEU A 110 1.79 2.35 -5.56
CA LEU A 110 1.91 2.87 -4.19
C LEU A 110 3.36 3.16 -3.78
N ASN A 111 4.34 2.48 -4.38
CA ASN A 111 5.76 2.66 -4.09
C ASN A 111 6.29 4.03 -4.54
N PHE A 112 5.63 4.72 -5.47
CA PHE A 112 6.03 6.06 -5.89
C PHE A 112 5.98 7.07 -4.73
N TYR A 113 5.14 6.86 -3.71
CA TYR A 113 5.12 7.72 -2.53
C TYR A 113 6.40 7.62 -1.70
N LEU A 114 7.14 6.50 -1.78
CA LEU A 114 8.46 6.36 -1.17
C LEU A 114 9.55 7.18 -1.88
N TYR A 115 9.34 7.59 -3.13
CA TYR A 115 10.31 8.42 -3.84
C TYR A 115 10.41 9.85 -3.28
N LYS A 116 9.41 10.31 -2.55
CA LYS A 116 9.41 11.64 -1.90
C LYS A 116 10.29 11.63 -0.64
N ASP A 117 10.90 12.77 -0.32
CA ASP A 117 11.71 12.92 0.88
C ASP A 117 10.90 12.80 2.18
N ASN A 118 9.64 13.19 2.13
CA ASN A 118 8.68 13.04 3.20
C ASN A 118 7.46 12.26 2.69
N PRO A 119 7.51 10.92 2.71
CA PRO A 119 6.37 10.10 2.32
C PRO A 119 5.14 10.43 3.16
N ILE A 120 3.97 10.47 2.51
CA ILE A 120 2.70 10.79 3.20
C ILE A 120 2.10 9.60 3.95
N PHE A 121 2.59 8.39 3.67
CA PHE A 121 2.14 7.15 4.32
C PHE A 121 3.18 6.66 5.32
N ASN A 122 2.70 6.03 6.40
CA ASN A 122 3.50 5.40 7.44
C ASN A 122 3.59 3.89 7.25
N ALA A 123 2.65 3.29 6.51
CA ALA A 123 2.65 1.87 6.20
C ALA A 123 2.24 1.61 4.74
N TYR A 124 2.91 0.66 4.14
CA TYR A 124 2.76 0.24 2.74
C TYR A 124 2.47 -1.25 2.71
N ILE A 125 1.38 -1.64 2.06
CA ILE A 125 0.99 -3.05 1.86
C ILE A 125 0.99 -3.31 0.34
N SER A 126 2.06 -3.91 -0.14
CA SER A 126 2.35 -4.13 -1.55
C SER A 126 2.19 -5.61 -1.89
N LEU A 127 1.08 -5.98 -2.53
CA LEU A 127 0.73 -7.37 -2.83
C LEU A 127 1.00 -7.67 -4.31
N ALA A 128 1.93 -8.59 -4.60
CA ALA A 128 2.35 -8.97 -5.97
C ALA A 128 2.67 -7.75 -6.86
N PRO A 129 3.60 -6.88 -6.49
CA PRO A 129 3.78 -5.60 -7.18
C PRO A 129 4.32 -5.74 -8.59
N GLU A 130 3.62 -5.16 -9.57
CA GLU A 130 4.18 -4.86 -10.88
C GLU A 130 5.05 -3.59 -10.76
N MET A 131 6.35 -3.75 -10.84
CA MET A 131 7.30 -2.67 -10.55
C MET A 131 7.71 -1.91 -11.81
N ALA A 132 7.72 -0.59 -11.71
CA ALA A 132 8.31 0.29 -12.73
C ALA A 132 9.84 0.07 -12.84
N PRO A 133 10.47 0.47 -13.94
CA PRO A 133 11.93 0.36 -14.13
C PRO A 133 12.73 0.91 -12.94
N GLU A 134 13.69 0.15 -12.45
CA GLU A 134 14.60 0.48 -11.33
C GLU A 134 13.89 0.72 -9.98
N MET A 135 12.59 0.39 -9.86
CA MET A 135 11.83 0.63 -8.63
C MET A 135 12.40 -0.16 -7.44
N GLU A 136 12.84 -1.39 -7.66
CA GLU A 136 13.42 -2.28 -6.65
C GLU A 136 14.69 -1.70 -5.98
N LYS A 137 15.44 -0.88 -6.72
CA LYS A 137 16.62 -0.16 -6.20
C LYS A 137 16.21 1.14 -5.53
N ARG A 138 15.37 1.94 -6.19
CA ARG A 138 14.95 3.25 -5.69
C ARG A 138 14.19 3.16 -4.37
N VAL A 139 13.29 2.20 -4.24
CA VAL A 139 12.55 1.97 -2.97
C VAL A 139 13.54 1.65 -1.86
N ALA A 140 14.50 0.74 -2.07
CA ALA A 140 15.50 0.41 -1.06
C ALA A 140 16.39 1.62 -0.70
N GLU A 141 16.86 2.39 -1.68
CA GLU A 141 17.63 3.61 -1.46
C GLU A 141 16.87 4.67 -0.66
N ARG A 142 15.56 4.78 -0.88
CA ARG A 142 14.70 5.72 -0.13
C ARG A 142 14.44 5.21 1.28
N LEU A 143 14.14 3.93 1.46
CA LEU A 143 13.99 3.31 2.77
C LEU A 143 15.25 3.45 3.63
N ALA A 144 16.45 3.35 3.03
CA ALA A 144 17.71 3.57 3.74
C ALA A 144 17.88 5.00 4.30
N LYS A 145 17.14 5.97 3.78
CA LYS A 145 17.16 7.38 4.21
C LYS A 145 16.00 7.76 5.16
N ILE A 146 15.07 6.85 5.39
CA ILE A 146 13.92 7.10 6.26
C ILE A 146 14.37 7.24 7.72
N THR A 147 13.95 8.31 8.37
CA THR A 147 14.26 8.61 9.78
C THR A 147 13.02 8.53 10.68
N LYS A 148 11.82 8.46 10.09
CA LYS A 148 10.54 8.32 10.83
C LYS A 148 10.09 6.86 10.84
N PRO A 149 9.33 6.44 11.84
CA PRO A 149 8.73 5.10 11.82
C PRO A 149 7.94 4.85 10.55
N LEU A 150 8.27 3.75 9.87
CA LEU A 150 7.61 3.29 8.65
C LEU A 150 7.51 1.77 8.69
N PHE A 151 6.43 1.23 8.17
CA PHE A 151 6.26 -0.20 7.95
C PHE A 151 6.10 -0.46 6.44
N TYR A 152 6.82 -1.46 5.93
CA TYR A 152 6.69 -1.90 4.55
C TYR A 152 6.45 -3.41 4.54
N TYR A 153 5.28 -3.81 4.04
CA TYR A 153 4.91 -5.20 3.82
C TYR A 153 4.88 -5.50 2.33
N GLN A 154 5.59 -6.55 1.94
CA GLN A 154 5.54 -7.11 0.59
C GLN A 154 5.05 -8.55 0.67
N ALA A 155 4.21 -8.96 -0.29
CA ALA A 155 3.82 -10.35 -0.40
C ALA A 155 3.81 -10.82 -1.86
N THR A 156 4.20 -12.07 -2.10
CA THR A 156 4.17 -12.72 -3.41
C THR A 156 3.60 -14.14 -3.34
N GLY A 157 3.07 -14.62 -4.46
CA GLY A 157 2.62 -16.00 -4.64
C GLY A 157 3.62 -16.78 -5.49
N GLU A 158 3.91 -18.04 -5.13
CA GLU A 158 4.81 -18.91 -5.91
C GLU A 158 4.32 -19.11 -7.37
N GLY A 159 2.99 -19.14 -7.56
CA GLY A 159 2.35 -19.32 -8.88
C GLY A 159 2.06 -18.01 -9.62
N ASP A 160 2.71 -16.90 -9.22
CA ASP A 160 2.59 -15.59 -9.88
C ASP A 160 3.45 -15.51 -11.15
N LEU A 161 3.32 -14.41 -11.90
CA LEU A 161 4.17 -14.13 -13.05
C LEU A 161 5.64 -14.10 -12.62
N LYS A 162 6.49 -14.71 -13.44
CA LYS A 162 7.92 -14.83 -13.17
C LYS A 162 8.56 -13.46 -12.93
N GLU A 163 8.22 -12.47 -13.75
CA GLU A 163 8.76 -11.11 -13.66
C GLU A 163 8.39 -10.43 -12.35
N ILE A 164 7.14 -10.56 -11.88
CA ILE A 164 6.70 -10.04 -10.58
C ILE A 164 7.53 -10.68 -9.45
N ASN A 165 7.68 -11.99 -9.46
CA ASN A 165 8.43 -12.69 -8.43
C ASN A 165 9.93 -12.34 -8.45
N GLU A 166 10.54 -12.18 -9.62
CA GLU A 166 11.95 -11.80 -9.75
C GLU A 166 12.19 -10.38 -9.22
N LYS A 167 11.36 -9.41 -9.62
CA LYS A 167 11.47 -8.03 -9.15
C LYS A 167 11.20 -7.89 -7.65
N ALA A 168 10.20 -8.59 -7.14
CA ALA A 168 9.92 -8.63 -5.71
C ALA A 168 11.08 -9.26 -4.90
N ALA A 169 11.74 -10.29 -5.43
CA ALA A 169 12.91 -10.89 -4.80
C ALA A 169 14.14 -9.96 -4.83
N GLU A 170 14.34 -9.20 -5.92
CA GLU A 170 15.36 -8.17 -6.01
C GLU A 170 15.13 -7.06 -4.97
N LEU A 171 13.88 -6.58 -4.83
CA LEU A 171 13.53 -5.59 -3.81
C LEU A 171 13.77 -6.14 -2.40
N ASP A 172 13.34 -7.36 -2.11
CA ASP A 172 13.57 -8.03 -0.82
C ASP A 172 15.07 -8.10 -0.48
N ALA A 173 15.90 -8.52 -1.42
CA ALA A 173 17.34 -8.57 -1.24
C ALA A 173 17.95 -7.19 -0.99
N ASN A 174 17.53 -6.18 -1.75
CA ASN A 174 18.00 -4.81 -1.60
C ASN A 174 17.61 -4.21 -0.23
N ILE A 175 16.38 -4.44 0.23
CA ILE A 175 15.92 -3.96 1.54
C ILE A 175 16.66 -4.65 2.68
N LYS A 176 16.84 -5.96 2.62
CA LYS A 176 17.58 -6.74 3.63
C LYS A 176 19.07 -6.36 3.73
N ALA A 177 19.62 -5.81 2.68
CA ALA A 177 21.00 -5.32 2.68
C ALA A 177 21.18 -3.95 3.37
N ILE A 178 20.10 -3.24 3.74
CA ILE A 178 20.17 -1.93 4.40
C ILE A 178 20.67 -2.10 5.84
N PRO A 179 21.83 -1.52 6.20
CA PRO A 179 22.32 -1.60 7.57
C PRO A 179 21.52 -0.67 8.49
N ASN A 180 21.27 -1.11 9.74
CA ASN A 180 20.65 -0.29 10.78
C ASN A 180 19.29 0.33 10.36
N ALA A 181 18.43 -0.46 9.72
CA ALA A 181 17.11 -0.01 9.28
C ALA A 181 16.29 0.58 10.43
N THR A 182 15.75 1.78 10.23
CA THR A 182 14.86 2.46 11.19
C THR A 182 13.39 2.17 10.92
N PHE A 183 13.09 1.49 9.82
CA PHE A 183 11.75 1.04 9.42
C PHE A 183 11.56 -0.46 9.75
N LYS A 184 10.30 -0.89 9.80
CA LYS A 184 9.96 -2.31 9.88
C LYS A 184 9.65 -2.84 8.48
N TYR A 185 10.20 -4.00 8.17
CA TYR A 185 9.99 -4.68 6.90
C TYR A 185 9.57 -6.12 7.11
N GLN A 186 8.57 -6.55 6.36
CA GLN A 186 8.17 -7.96 6.28
C GLN A 186 7.95 -8.34 4.82
N ASN A 187 8.41 -9.53 4.44
CA ASN A 187 8.18 -10.12 3.12
C ASN A 187 7.71 -11.56 3.28
N ASP A 188 6.54 -11.85 2.71
CA ASP A 188 5.94 -13.17 2.71
C ASP A 188 5.85 -13.74 1.28
N ALA A 189 6.47 -14.90 1.04
CA ALA A 189 6.33 -15.65 -0.20
C ALA A 189 5.42 -16.86 0.06
N PHE A 190 4.19 -16.82 -0.47
CA PHE A 190 3.19 -17.83 -0.20
C PHE A 190 3.29 -19.00 -1.17
N LYS A 191 3.73 -20.16 -0.67
CA LYS A 191 3.78 -21.40 -1.41
C LYS A 191 2.39 -21.82 -1.90
N GLY A 192 2.28 -22.19 -3.17
CA GLY A 192 1.02 -22.61 -3.79
C GLY A 192 -0.05 -21.52 -3.94
N ALA A 193 0.30 -20.24 -3.71
CA ALA A 193 -0.58 -19.14 -4.03
C ALA A 193 -0.39 -18.69 -5.47
N SER A 194 -1.50 -18.44 -6.18
CA SER A 194 -1.50 -17.74 -7.46
C SER A 194 -1.50 -16.23 -7.22
N HIS A 195 -1.35 -15.45 -8.29
CA HIS A 195 -1.52 -14.01 -8.30
C HIS A 195 -2.79 -13.54 -7.54
N TYR A 196 -3.91 -14.21 -7.73
CA TYR A 196 -5.20 -13.85 -7.11
C TYR A 196 -5.41 -14.42 -5.72
N SER A 197 -5.03 -15.69 -5.49
CA SER A 197 -5.23 -16.35 -4.19
C SER A 197 -4.28 -15.83 -3.11
N LEU A 198 -3.23 -15.11 -3.50
CA LEU A 198 -2.31 -14.40 -2.63
C LEU A 198 -3.03 -13.42 -1.69
N VAL A 199 -3.96 -12.63 -2.22
CA VAL A 199 -4.63 -11.55 -1.49
C VAL A 199 -5.24 -12.05 -0.17
N ALA A 200 -6.03 -13.12 -0.22
CA ALA A 200 -6.67 -13.69 0.96
C ALA A 200 -5.70 -14.27 1.99
N LYS A 201 -4.48 -14.65 1.56
CA LYS A 201 -3.44 -15.18 2.44
C LYS A 201 -2.57 -14.07 3.05
N ALA A 202 -2.33 -13.01 2.30
CA ALA A 202 -1.41 -11.95 2.68
C ALA A 202 -2.04 -10.93 3.65
N ILE A 203 -3.30 -10.54 3.43
CA ILE A 203 -3.96 -9.50 4.25
C ILE A 203 -3.93 -9.80 5.76
N PRO A 204 -4.16 -11.04 6.23
CA PRO A 204 -4.08 -11.34 7.66
C PRO A 204 -2.68 -11.21 8.28
N ASN A 205 -1.63 -11.11 7.46
CA ASN A 205 -0.24 -11.01 7.90
C ASN A 205 0.33 -9.57 7.75
N ALA A 206 -0.40 -8.70 7.07
CA ALA A 206 0.04 -7.36 6.71
C ALA A 206 0.00 -6.35 7.87
#